data_ffb660f001c1dee5baa3e239b052c2c7
#
_entry.id   ffb660f001c1dee5baa3e239b052c2c7
#
_cell.length_a   1.000
_cell.length_b   1.000
_cell.length_c   1.000
_cell.angle_alpha   90.00
_cell.angle_beta   90.00
_cell.angle_gamma   90.00
#
_symmetry.space_group_name_H-M   'P 1'
#
loop_
_entity.id
_entity.type
_entity.pdbx_description
1 polymer ?
#
loop_
_entity_poly.entity_id
_entity_poly.type
_entity_poly.pdbx_seq_one_letter_code
_entity_poly.pdbx_strand_id
1 'polypeptide(L)'
;MISVSLCMIVKNEEDVLERCLKSVAGLVDEIIIVDTGSTDRTREIATHFTNQIFDFPWQDDFSAARNEAFSHASMDYCMWLDADDVFLEEDHKAFLNLKETLDPTVSVVMAPYHTGFDERGRVTFSYYRERLIKNLSLIHI
;
A
#
# COMPACT_ATOMS: atom_id res chain seq x y z
N MET A 1 -19.60 -4.36 -1.87
CA MET A 1 -18.14 -4.53 -1.60
C MET A 1 -17.36 -3.39 -2.23
N ILE A 2 -16.50 -2.77 -1.46
CA ILE A 2 -15.62 -1.72 -2.00
C ILE A 2 -14.45 -2.37 -2.76
N SER A 3 -13.86 -1.60 -3.68
CA SER A 3 -12.64 -2.00 -4.38
C SER A 3 -11.47 -1.16 -3.89
N VAL A 4 -10.27 -1.71 -3.94
CA VAL A 4 -9.07 -1.08 -3.36
C VAL A 4 -7.92 -1.10 -4.34
N SER A 5 -7.31 0.08 -4.54
CA SER A 5 -6.04 0.21 -5.26
C SER A 5 -4.91 0.30 -4.23
N LEU A 6 -3.93 -0.59 -4.34
CA LEU A 6 -2.71 -0.47 -3.55
C LEU A 6 -1.75 0.45 -4.28
N CYS A 7 -1.31 1.51 -3.63
CA CYS A 7 -0.39 2.49 -4.20
C CYS A 7 0.90 2.47 -3.40
N MET A 8 2.02 2.22 -4.06
CA MET A 8 3.32 2.11 -3.40
C MET A 8 4.35 2.98 -4.10
N ILE A 9 5.23 3.55 -3.29
CA ILE A 9 6.43 4.26 -3.76
C ILE A 9 7.62 3.40 -3.36
N VAL A 10 8.48 3.06 -4.31
CA VAL A 10 9.61 2.16 -4.06
C VAL A 10 10.90 2.73 -4.61
N LYS A 11 12.01 2.41 -3.93
CA LYS A 11 13.36 2.67 -4.41
C LYS A 11 14.31 1.72 -3.74
N ASN A 12 14.95 0.83 -4.52
CA ASN A 12 15.95 -0.12 -4.03
C ASN A 12 15.42 -0.97 -2.87
N GLU A 13 14.27 -1.61 -3.09
CA GLU A 13 13.59 -2.44 -2.09
C GLU A 13 13.58 -3.93 -2.48
N GLU A 14 14.58 -4.40 -3.23
CA GLU A 14 14.57 -5.77 -3.75
C GLU A 14 14.52 -6.84 -2.67
N ASP A 15 15.01 -6.54 -1.46
CA ASP A 15 15.05 -7.53 -0.38
C ASP A 15 13.70 -7.77 0.29
N VAL A 16 12.79 -6.81 0.21
CA VAL A 16 11.54 -6.84 0.99
C VAL A 16 10.28 -6.71 0.15
N LEU A 17 10.37 -6.20 -1.07
CA LEU A 17 9.18 -5.89 -1.88
C LEU A 17 8.33 -7.13 -2.17
N GLU A 18 8.96 -8.25 -2.53
CA GLU A 18 8.22 -9.48 -2.84
C GLU A 18 7.40 -9.95 -1.64
N ARG A 19 7.99 -9.90 -0.46
CA ARG A 19 7.31 -10.27 0.78
C ARG A 19 6.07 -9.40 1.01
N CYS A 20 6.22 -8.08 0.84
CA CYS A 20 5.10 -7.15 0.99
C CYS A 20 3.98 -7.48 0.01
N LEU A 21 4.31 -7.60 -1.28
CA LEU A 21 3.31 -7.82 -2.32
C LEU A 21 2.62 -9.18 -2.17
N LYS A 22 3.35 -10.21 -1.79
CA LYS A 22 2.75 -11.52 -1.52
C LYS A 22 1.78 -11.47 -0.34
N SER A 23 2.07 -10.63 0.66
CA SER A 23 1.22 -10.55 1.85
C SER A 23 -0.14 -9.91 1.57
N VAL A 24 -0.27 -9.15 0.48
CA VAL A 24 -1.52 -8.46 0.12
C VAL A 24 -2.13 -8.98 -1.18
N ALA A 25 -1.45 -9.87 -1.88
CA ALA A 25 -1.98 -10.44 -3.12
C ALA A 25 -3.34 -11.11 -2.85
N GLY A 26 -4.34 -10.78 -3.66
CA GLY A 26 -5.70 -11.29 -3.46
C GLY A 26 -6.55 -10.46 -2.53
N LEU A 27 -5.97 -9.51 -1.79
CA LEU A 27 -6.73 -8.60 -0.93
C LEU A 27 -7.08 -7.31 -1.64
N VAL A 28 -6.24 -6.88 -2.58
CA VAL A 28 -6.42 -5.63 -3.32
C VAL A 28 -6.85 -5.93 -4.74
N ASP A 29 -7.49 -4.97 -5.38
CA ASP A 29 -8.04 -5.13 -6.73
C ASP A 29 -7.13 -4.56 -7.81
N GLU A 30 -6.20 -3.70 -7.41
CA GLU A 30 -5.26 -3.06 -8.33
C GLU A 30 -3.97 -2.74 -7.57
N ILE A 31 -2.82 -2.89 -8.23
CA ILE A 31 -1.53 -2.55 -7.63
C ILE A 31 -0.84 -1.53 -8.54
N ILE A 32 -0.48 -0.40 -7.96
CA ILE A 32 0.23 0.69 -8.64
C ILE A 32 1.56 0.90 -7.94
N ILE A 33 2.64 0.81 -8.70
CA ILE A 33 4.00 0.98 -8.20
C ILE A 33 4.60 2.22 -8.85
N VAL A 34 5.07 3.14 -8.04
CA VAL A 34 5.84 4.30 -8.50
C VAL A 34 7.29 4.09 -8.07
N ASP A 35 8.18 3.99 -9.06
CA ASP A 35 9.59 3.78 -8.84
C ASP A 35 10.32 5.13 -8.94
N THR A 36 10.98 5.50 -7.87
CA THR A 36 11.66 6.80 -7.79
C THR A 36 13.14 6.73 -8.14
N GLY A 37 13.58 5.66 -8.79
CA GLY A 37 14.94 5.57 -9.30
C GLY A 37 15.71 4.35 -8.80
N SER A 38 15.07 3.18 -8.76
CA SER A 38 15.73 1.94 -8.35
C SER A 38 16.84 1.56 -9.33
N THR A 39 17.97 1.11 -8.79
CA THR A 39 19.10 0.58 -9.55
C THR A 39 19.30 -0.92 -9.34
N ASP A 40 18.48 -1.53 -8.49
CA ASP A 40 18.51 -2.95 -8.20
C ASP A 40 17.37 -3.70 -8.93
N ARG A 41 16.96 -4.86 -8.43
CA ARG A 41 15.93 -5.69 -9.04
C ARG A 41 14.49 -5.33 -8.64
N THR A 42 14.30 -4.20 -7.96
CA THR A 42 12.97 -3.79 -7.46
C THR A 42 11.92 -3.79 -8.57
N ARG A 43 12.22 -3.18 -9.72
CA ARG A 43 11.27 -3.11 -10.83
C ARG A 43 10.95 -4.50 -11.38
N GLU A 44 11.95 -5.35 -11.52
CA GLU A 44 11.77 -6.72 -11.99
C GLU A 44 10.83 -7.49 -11.08
N ILE A 45 11.02 -7.36 -9.76
CA ILE A 45 10.15 -8.00 -8.78
C ILE A 45 8.72 -7.50 -8.92
N ALA A 46 8.55 -6.18 -9.06
CA ALA A 46 7.23 -5.58 -9.19
C ALA A 46 6.48 -6.10 -10.42
N THR A 47 7.17 -6.41 -11.52
CA THR A 47 6.52 -6.90 -12.74
C THR A 47 5.84 -8.25 -12.55
N HIS A 48 6.21 -9.01 -11.52
CA HIS A 48 5.57 -10.28 -11.22
C HIS A 48 4.18 -10.10 -10.58
N PHE A 49 3.84 -8.91 -10.15
CA PHE A 49 2.58 -8.62 -9.45
C PHE A 49 1.68 -7.65 -10.18
N THR A 50 2.25 -6.77 -10.99
CA THR A 50 1.47 -5.76 -11.72
C THR A 50 2.23 -5.30 -12.95
N ASN A 51 1.49 -4.78 -13.94
CA ASN A 51 2.06 -4.10 -15.10
C ASN A 51 1.93 -2.57 -14.97
N GLN A 52 1.37 -2.08 -13.86
CA GLN A 52 1.20 -0.66 -13.61
C GLN A 52 2.38 -0.13 -12.80
N ILE A 53 3.51 0.02 -13.46
CA ILE A 53 4.76 0.48 -12.86
C ILE A 53 5.16 1.76 -13.57
N PHE A 54 5.30 2.85 -12.80
CA PHE A 54 5.57 4.17 -13.33
C PHE A 54 6.87 4.73 -12.78
N ASP A 55 7.65 5.36 -13.64
CA ASP A 55 8.87 6.04 -13.23
C ASP A 55 8.53 7.46 -12.78
N PHE A 56 9.01 7.83 -11.60
CA PHE A 56 8.85 9.19 -11.10
C PHE A 56 10.15 9.58 -10.41
N PRO A 57 11.08 10.25 -11.10
CA PRO A 57 12.37 10.62 -10.53
C PRO A 57 12.20 11.37 -9.22
N TRP A 58 13.00 11.00 -8.23
CA TRP A 58 12.93 11.61 -6.90
C TRP A 58 13.21 13.11 -6.99
N GLN A 59 12.32 13.91 -6.39
CA GLN A 59 12.37 15.36 -6.41
C GLN A 59 12.47 15.96 -5.01
N ASP A 60 12.97 15.19 -4.05
CA ASP A 60 13.02 15.56 -2.64
C ASP A 60 11.64 15.95 -2.08
N ASP A 61 10.58 15.41 -2.65
CA ASP A 61 9.21 15.66 -2.25
C ASP A 61 8.43 14.34 -2.22
N PHE A 62 8.28 13.79 -1.03
CA PHE A 62 7.55 12.53 -0.83
C PHE A 62 6.07 12.67 -1.21
N SER A 63 5.49 13.84 -0.96
CA SER A 63 4.08 14.09 -1.30
C SER A 63 3.85 14.05 -2.80
N ALA A 64 4.80 14.57 -3.59
CA ALA A 64 4.69 14.54 -5.05
C ALA A 64 4.67 13.11 -5.56
N ALA A 65 5.54 12.24 -5.04
CA ALA A 65 5.58 10.83 -5.43
C ALA A 65 4.28 10.10 -5.03
N ARG A 66 3.78 10.39 -3.84
CA ARG A 66 2.52 9.79 -3.38
C ARG A 66 1.34 10.25 -4.22
N ASN A 67 1.27 11.53 -4.56
CA ASN A 67 0.21 12.05 -5.43
C ASN A 67 0.27 11.42 -6.81
N GLU A 68 1.48 11.19 -7.33
CA GLU A 68 1.65 10.48 -8.60
C GLU A 68 1.06 9.08 -8.52
N ALA A 69 1.36 8.33 -7.44
CA ALA A 69 0.81 7.00 -7.27
C ALA A 69 -0.72 7.03 -7.19
N PHE A 70 -1.27 7.93 -6.38
CA PHE A 70 -2.72 8.04 -6.22
C PHE A 70 -3.43 8.47 -7.51
N SER A 71 -2.75 9.25 -8.36
CA SER A 71 -3.34 9.70 -9.62
C SER A 71 -3.63 8.56 -10.60
N HIS A 72 -2.96 7.43 -10.45
CA HIS A 72 -3.18 6.25 -11.28
C HIS A 72 -4.21 5.28 -10.71
N ALA A 73 -4.68 5.51 -9.48
CA ALA A 73 -5.63 4.63 -8.83
C ALA A 73 -7.01 4.77 -9.47
N SER A 74 -7.66 3.63 -9.75
CA SER A 74 -8.98 3.60 -10.40
C SER A 74 -10.07 2.95 -9.56
N MET A 75 -9.73 2.39 -8.40
CA MET A 75 -10.69 1.72 -7.53
C MET A 75 -11.34 2.69 -6.53
N ASP A 76 -12.29 2.20 -5.73
CA ASP A 76 -13.05 3.03 -4.80
C ASP A 76 -12.20 3.67 -3.72
N TYR A 77 -11.19 2.93 -3.23
CA TYR A 77 -10.30 3.37 -2.17
C TYR A 77 -8.85 3.17 -2.56
N CYS A 78 -8.00 4.06 -2.08
CA CYS A 78 -6.55 3.94 -2.21
C CYS A 78 -5.99 3.46 -0.88
N MET A 79 -5.16 2.43 -0.94
CA MET A 79 -4.42 1.91 0.20
C MET A 79 -2.94 2.10 -0.07
N TRP A 80 -2.15 2.40 0.96
CA TRP A 80 -0.72 2.50 0.78
C TRP A 80 0.03 1.66 1.82
N LEU A 81 1.15 1.11 1.38
CA LEU A 81 2.07 0.35 2.21
C LEU A 81 3.49 0.77 1.84
N ASP A 82 4.38 0.70 2.81
CA ASP A 82 5.81 0.78 2.54
C ASP A 82 6.31 -0.61 2.15
N ALA A 83 7.39 -0.68 1.38
CA ALA A 83 7.86 -1.95 0.83
C ALA A 83 8.26 -2.97 1.91
N ASP A 84 8.62 -2.51 3.09
CA ASP A 84 8.98 -3.37 4.21
C ASP A 84 7.77 -3.75 5.11
N ASP A 85 6.58 -3.23 4.80
CA ASP A 85 5.37 -3.62 5.52
C ASP A 85 4.91 -5.02 5.11
N VAL A 86 4.28 -5.72 6.03
CA VAL A 86 3.71 -7.05 5.79
C VAL A 86 2.31 -7.09 6.36
N PHE A 87 1.37 -7.60 5.55
CA PHE A 87 0.01 -7.85 6.01
C PHE A 87 -0.03 -9.26 6.59
N LEU A 88 -0.31 -9.38 7.88
CA LEU A 88 -0.31 -10.68 8.54
C LEU A 88 -1.49 -11.53 8.06
N GLU A 89 -1.26 -12.84 7.96
CA GLU A 89 -2.28 -13.76 7.49
C GLU A 89 -3.55 -13.70 8.36
N GLU A 90 -3.39 -13.53 9.66
CA GLU A 90 -4.52 -13.41 10.58
C GLU A 90 -5.37 -12.16 10.32
N ASP A 91 -4.80 -11.14 9.66
CA ASP A 91 -5.50 -9.91 9.33
C ASP A 91 -6.17 -9.96 7.96
N HIS A 92 -5.90 -10.97 7.14
CA HIS A 92 -6.50 -11.12 5.81
C HIS A 92 -8.03 -11.20 5.90
N LYS A 93 -8.51 -12.03 6.81
CA LYS A 93 -9.95 -12.22 6.99
C LYS A 93 -10.62 -10.94 7.45
N ALA A 94 -9.98 -10.21 8.37
CA ALA A 94 -10.51 -8.94 8.84
C ALA A 94 -10.58 -7.92 7.71
N PHE A 95 -9.56 -7.87 6.86
CA PHE A 95 -9.53 -6.96 5.72
C PHE A 95 -10.60 -7.29 4.69
N LEU A 96 -10.78 -8.58 4.36
CA LEU A 96 -11.81 -9.01 3.43
C LEU A 96 -13.20 -8.68 3.96
N ASN A 97 -13.42 -8.87 5.25
CA ASN A 97 -14.68 -8.51 5.90
C ASN A 97 -14.91 -6.99 5.84
N LEU A 98 -13.86 -6.20 6.03
CA LEU A 98 -13.94 -4.76 5.91
C LEU A 98 -14.36 -4.34 4.50
N LYS A 99 -13.80 -4.96 3.47
CA LYS A 99 -14.16 -4.69 2.08
C LYS A 99 -15.64 -4.94 1.81
N GLU A 100 -16.22 -5.97 2.43
CA GLU A 100 -17.62 -6.32 2.24
C GLU A 100 -18.56 -5.42 3.00
N THR A 101 -18.16 -4.91 4.15
CA THR A 101 -19.05 -4.24 5.09
C THR A 101 -18.84 -2.73 5.19
N LEU A 102 -17.74 -2.21 4.64
CA LEU A 102 -17.45 -0.78 4.75
C LEU A 102 -18.49 0.05 4.00
N ASP A 103 -19.04 1.03 4.70
CA ASP A 103 -19.95 2.00 4.10
C ASP A 103 -19.16 2.89 3.13
N PRO A 104 -19.57 2.99 1.84
CA PRO A 104 -18.87 3.80 0.86
C PRO A 104 -18.82 5.30 1.17
N THR A 105 -19.57 5.76 2.16
CA THR A 105 -19.50 7.16 2.60
C THR A 105 -18.31 7.44 3.53
N VAL A 106 -17.66 6.39 4.04
CA VAL A 106 -16.48 6.55 4.89
C VAL A 106 -15.32 7.05 4.04
N SER A 107 -14.66 8.12 4.47
CA SER A 107 -13.57 8.75 3.72
C SER A 107 -12.19 8.20 4.04
N VAL A 108 -11.97 7.82 5.29
CA VAL A 108 -10.65 7.35 5.77
C VAL A 108 -10.83 6.19 6.72
N VAL A 109 -9.99 5.17 6.56
CA VAL A 109 -9.91 4.05 7.51
C VAL A 109 -8.51 4.03 8.10
N MET A 110 -8.45 4.04 9.44
CA MET A 110 -7.19 3.95 10.18
C MET A 110 -6.97 2.51 10.61
N ALA A 111 -5.72 2.07 10.51
CA ALA A 111 -5.35 0.73 10.91
C ALA A 111 -4.20 0.78 11.91
N PRO A 112 -4.14 -0.16 12.87
CA PRO A 112 -3.00 -0.21 13.78
C PRO A 112 -1.71 -0.54 13.05
N TYR A 113 -0.66 0.14 13.42
CA TYR A 113 0.68 -0.06 12.88
C TYR A 113 1.61 -0.47 14.01
N HIS A 114 2.13 -1.69 13.93
CA HIS A 114 2.95 -2.28 14.99
C HIS A 114 4.43 -2.09 14.65
N THR A 115 5.16 -1.37 15.48
CA THR A 115 6.57 -1.06 15.24
C THR A 115 7.52 -1.58 16.29
N GLY A 116 7.03 -1.85 17.51
CA GLY A 116 7.85 -2.35 18.59
C GLY A 116 7.45 -3.78 18.94
N PHE A 117 8.45 -4.66 19.10
CA PHE A 117 8.22 -6.05 19.46
C PHE A 117 9.19 -6.48 20.55
N ASP A 118 8.75 -7.35 21.48
CA ASP A 118 9.62 -7.93 22.48
C ASP A 118 10.32 -9.18 21.94
N GLU A 119 11.12 -9.84 22.78
CA GLU A 119 11.86 -11.04 22.39
C GLU A 119 10.98 -12.20 21.96
N ARG A 120 9.71 -12.18 22.36
CA ARG A 120 8.73 -13.24 22.02
C ARG A 120 7.85 -12.83 20.85
N GLY A 121 8.15 -11.70 20.19
CA GLY A 121 7.36 -11.20 19.08
C GLY A 121 6.07 -10.51 19.47
N ARG A 122 5.84 -10.23 20.78
CA ARG A 122 4.65 -9.52 21.21
C ARG A 122 4.82 -8.01 20.96
N VAL A 123 3.71 -7.38 20.53
CA VAL A 123 3.70 -5.95 20.23
C VAL A 123 3.94 -5.16 21.51
N THR A 124 4.98 -4.31 21.50
CA THR A 124 5.30 -3.40 22.61
C THR A 124 4.96 -1.95 22.30
N PHE A 125 4.80 -1.63 21.02
CA PHE A 125 4.45 -0.28 20.59
C PHE A 125 3.62 -0.35 19.31
N SER A 126 2.50 0.38 19.29
CA SER A 126 1.68 0.50 18.09
C SER A 126 0.98 1.87 18.08
N TYR A 127 0.59 2.31 16.90
CA TYR A 127 -0.23 3.51 16.74
C TYR A 127 -1.11 3.34 15.49
N TYR A 128 -2.13 4.19 15.37
CA TYR A 128 -3.01 4.13 14.20
C TYR A 128 -2.49 5.04 13.10
N ARG A 129 -2.61 4.56 11.84
CA ARG A 129 -2.27 5.34 10.66
C ARG A 129 -3.38 5.21 9.64
N GLU A 130 -3.57 6.26 8.84
CA GLU A 130 -4.47 6.21 7.70
C GLU A 130 -3.90 5.24 6.67
N ARG A 131 -4.66 4.22 6.32
CA ARG A 131 -4.22 3.22 5.34
C ARG A 131 -5.13 3.15 4.13
N LEU A 132 -6.42 3.41 4.32
CA LEU A 132 -7.39 3.45 3.25
C LEU A 132 -7.97 4.85 3.16
N ILE A 133 -7.89 5.44 1.99
CA ILE A 133 -8.44 6.77 1.72
C ILE A 133 -9.37 6.65 0.51
N LYS A 134 -10.58 7.16 0.64
CA LYS A 134 -11.54 7.14 -0.45
C LYS A 134 -10.93 7.83 -1.67
N ASN A 135 -11.02 7.15 -2.83
CA ASN A 135 -10.51 7.70 -4.07
C ASN A 135 -11.44 8.78 -4.58
N LEU A 136 -11.05 10.02 -4.35
CA LEU A 136 -11.77 11.20 -4.84
C LEU A 136 -10.98 11.71 -6.06
N SER A 137 -11.14 11.02 -7.19
CA SER A 137 -10.35 11.28 -8.39
C SER A 137 -10.43 12.73 -8.89
N LEU A 138 -11.44 13.47 -8.45
CA LEU A 138 -11.62 14.86 -8.80
C LEU A 138 -11.12 15.82 -7.71
N ILE A 139 -10.66 15.31 -6.58
CA ILE A 139 -10.16 16.09 -5.47
C ILE A 139 -8.72 15.70 -5.23
N HIS A 140 -7.82 16.63 -5.45
CA HIS A 140 -6.41 16.42 -5.16
C HIS A 140 -6.15 16.60 -3.67
N ILE A 141 -5.56 15.59 -3.08
CA ILE A 141 -5.20 15.61 -1.68
C ILE A 141 -3.75 16.05 -1.54
#